data_0070909023b5abad8bcda118da460344
#
_entry.id   0070909023b5abad8bcda118da460344
#
_cell.length_a   1.000
_cell.length_b   1.000
_cell.length_c   1.000
_cell.angle_alpha   90.00
_cell.angle_beta   90.00
_cell.angle_gamma   90.00
#
_symmetry.space_group_name_H-M   'P 1'
#
loop_
_entity.id
_entity.type
_entity.pdbx_description
1 polymer ?
#
loop_
_entity_poly.entity_id
_entity_poly.type
_entity_poly.pdbx_seq_one_letter_code
_entity_poly.pdbx_strand_id
1 'polypeptide(L)'
;WSLLVKSINAGSYTSEVNRFLQNNGIKATQSQFDALVSFSYNIGSGYWNNSASQMDLREIMLNAVVPPTIAAGTSLPASVTFQGARLYNSPSKSASVLRAINNGTSVQVLEASYDSSTKSGWYKVQLSDGTVGYMCSGYVRFASSVNVTHDLNYVDAHAFGSEMLLWHHAGGNCYAGLVYRRMGEAKVFSYGDYASATPGNYEYQRNTYGYDIPDCIRGNGWIK
;
A
#
# COMPACT_ATOMS: atom_id res chain seq x y z
N TRP A 1 -27.38 12.51 -2.94
CA TRP A 1 -26.71 11.77 -1.86
C TRP A 1 -27.39 10.42 -1.59
N SER A 2 -28.70 10.39 -1.39
CA SER A 2 -29.46 9.15 -1.10
C SER A 2 -29.38 8.09 -2.21
N LEU A 3 -29.32 8.49 -3.49
CA LEU A 3 -29.14 7.58 -4.62
C LEU A 3 -27.74 6.97 -4.64
N LEU A 4 -26.71 7.75 -4.31
CA LEU A 4 -25.33 7.25 -4.22
C LEU A 4 -25.21 6.24 -3.09
N VAL A 5 -25.73 6.54 -1.90
CA VAL A 5 -25.75 5.62 -0.76
C VAL A 5 -26.51 4.33 -1.09
N LYS A 6 -27.68 4.43 -1.76
CA LYS A 6 -28.41 3.25 -2.23
C LYS A 6 -27.62 2.43 -3.24
N SER A 7 -26.93 3.09 -4.18
CA SER A 7 -26.12 2.42 -5.19
C SER A 7 -24.92 1.69 -4.58
N ILE A 8 -24.24 2.31 -3.60
CA ILE A 8 -23.12 1.70 -2.87
C ILE A 8 -23.61 0.50 -2.05
N ASN A 9 -24.76 0.63 -1.36
CA ASN A 9 -25.32 -0.44 -0.53
C ASN A 9 -25.99 -1.56 -1.33
N ALA A 10 -26.53 -1.27 -2.51
CA ALA A 10 -27.11 -2.27 -3.41
C ALA A 10 -26.05 -3.07 -4.18
N GLY A 11 -24.85 -2.49 -4.34
CA GLY A 11 -23.70 -3.19 -4.95
C GLY A 11 -22.97 -4.09 -3.95
N SER A 12 -22.20 -5.02 -4.47
CA SER A 12 -21.37 -5.92 -3.66
C SER A 12 -20.11 -5.27 -3.09
N TYR A 13 -19.93 -3.94 -3.27
CA TYR A 13 -18.67 -3.25 -2.92
C TYR A 13 -18.32 -3.37 -1.44
N THR A 14 -19.28 -3.05 -0.57
CA THR A 14 -19.13 -3.13 0.89
C THR A 14 -18.91 -4.56 1.36
N SER A 15 -19.74 -5.51 0.85
CA SER A 15 -19.66 -6.92 1.24
C SER A 15 -18.35 -7.57 0.81
N GLU A 16 -17.84 -7.22 -0.37
CA GLU A 16 -16.59 -7.78 -0.88
C GLU A 16 -15.36 -7.26 -0.13
N VAL A 17 -15.34 -5.96 0.20
CA VAL A 17 -14.28 -5.40 1.08
C VAL A 17 -14.32 -6.08 2.44
N ASN A 18 -15.51 -6.19 3.07
CA ASN A 18 -15.67 -6.88 4.35
C ASN A 18 -15.18 -8.33 4.28
N ARG A 19 -15.57 -9.06 3.24
CA ARG A 19 -15.17 -10.45 3.04
C ARG A 19 -13.65 -10.58 2.90
N PHE A 20 -13.00 -9.70 2.13
CA PHE A 20 -11.55 -9.68 2.00
C PHE A 20 -10.86 -9.44 3.35
N LEU A 21 -11.29 -8.43 4.11
CA LEU A 21 -10.71 -8.13 5.41
C LEU A 21 -10.91 -9.28 6.40
N GLN A 22 -12.12 -9.82 6.49
CA GLN A 22 -12.46 -10.93 7.42
C GLN A 22 -11.71 -12.22 7.08
N ASN A 23 -11.70 -12.62 5.79
CA ASN A 23 -11.03 -13.84 5.35
C ASN A 23 -9.52 -13.84 5.61
N ASN A 24 -8.93 -12.65 5.70
CA ASN A 24 -7.50 -12.49 5.96
C ASN A 24 -7.19 -12.01 7.39
N GLY A 25 -8.20 -11.92 8.26
CA GLY A 25 -8.02 -11.49 9.65
C GLY A 25 -7.46 -10.06 9.78
N ILE A 26 -7.75 -9.19 8.82
CA ILE A 26 -7.19 -7.84 8.73
C ILE A 26 -8.04 -6.86 9.55
N LYS A 27 -7.41 -6.16 10.49
CA LYS A 27 -8.05 -5.04 11.22
C LYS A 27 -8.00 -3.77 10.37
N ALA A 28 -9.11 -3.05 10.31
CA ALA A 28 -9.24 -1.78 9.60
C ALA A 28 -10.02 -0.76 10.42
N THR A 29 -9.67 0.52 10.30
CA THR A 29 -10.48 1.63 10.79
C THR A 29 -11.64 1.93 9.84
N GLN A 30 -12.61 2.76 10.28
CA GLN A 30 -13.72 3.18 9.42
C GLN A 30 -13.21 3.94 8.18
N SER A 31 -12.24 4.84 8.35
CA SER A 31 -11.67 5.61 7.22
C SER A 31 -10.96 4.72 6.18
N GLN A 32 -10.26 3.69 6.65
CA GLN A 32 -9.64 2.70 5.76
C GLN A 32 -10.70 1.93 4.99
N PHE A 33 -11.74 1.48 5.68
CA PHE A 33 -12.86 0.79 5.07
C PHE A 33 -13.57 1.65 4.02
N ASP A 34 -13.89 2.91 4.34
CA ASP A 34 -14.56 3.84 3.44
C ASP A 34 -13.76 4.09 2.15
N ALA A 35 -12.43 4.25 2.29
CA ALA A 35 -11.54 4.41 1.15
C ALA A 35 -11.55 3.18 0.23
N LEU A 36 -11.52 1.98 0.81
CA LEU A 36 -11.56 0.72 0.05
C LEU A 36 -12.90 0.50 -0.65
N VAL A 37 -14.01 0.87 -0.01
CA VAL A 37 -15.35 0.83 -0.63
C VAL A 37 -15.45 1.83 -1.78
N SER A 38 -14.93 3.06 -1.60
CA SER A 38 -14.87 4.07 -2.68
C SER A 38 -14.05 3.56 -3.87
N PHE A 39 -12.89 2.98 -3.61
CA PHE A 39 -12.06 2.36 -4.63
C PHE A 39 -12.82 1.25 -5.38
N SER A 40 -13.45 0.33 -4.64
CA SER A 40 -14.27 -0.76 -5.20
C SER A 40 -15.40 -0.27 -6.10
N TYR A 41 -16.07 0.81 -5.71
CA TYR A 41 -17.15 1.41 -6.49
C TYR A 41 -16.68 1.84 -7.90
N ASN A 42 -15.42 2.20 -8.05
CA ASN A 42 -14.84 2.65 -9.31
C ASN A 42 -14.27 1.54 -10.18
N ILE A 43 -13.59 0.58 -9.57
CA ILE A 43 -12.87 -0.46 -10.32
C ILE A 43 -13.65 -1.78 -10.41
N GLY A 44 -14.75 -1.87 -9.65
CA GLY A 44 -15.56 -3.08 -9.54
C GLY A 44 -15.24 -3.89 -8.29
N SER A 45 -16.29 -4.46 -7.69
CA SER A 45 -16.19 -5.28 -6.48
C SER A 45 -15.39 -6.57 -6.66
N GLY A 46 -15.30 -7.08 -7.90
CA GLY A 46 -14.53 -8.29 -8.24
C GLY A 46 -13.03 -8.19 -7.98
N TYR A 47 -12.48 -6.97 -7.79
CA TYR A 47 -11.07 -6.77 -7.47
C TYR A 47 -10.60 -7.58 -6.26
N TRP A 48 -11.41 -7.66 -5.21
CA TRP A 48 -11.05 -8.34 -3.96
C TRP A 48 -11.01 -9.86 -4.06
N ASN A 49 -11.66 -10.43 -5.07
CA ASN A 49 -11.80 -11.88 -5.28
C ASN A 49 -10.97 -12.42 -6.43
N ASN A 50 -10.41 -11.54 -7.26
CA ASN A 50 -9.69 -11.94 -8.45
C ASN A 50 -8.28 -12.42 -8.08
N SER A 51 -7.85 -13.52 -8.72
CA SER A 51 -6.48 -14.06 -8.60
C SER A 51 -5.53 -13.52 -9.68
N ALA A 52 -5.95 -12.53 -10.46
CA ALA A 52 -5.16 -11.99 -11.56
C ALA A 52 -3.94 -11.18 -11.10
N SER A 53 -2.97 -11.09 -11.97
CA SER A 53 -1.60 -10.61 -11.78
C SER A 53 -1.40 -9.10 -11.51
N GLN A 54 -2.45 -8.34 -11.17
CA GLN A 54 -2.37 -6.90 -10.86
C GLN A 54 -3.02 -6.61 -9.50
N MET A 55 -2.50 -7.26 -8.45
CA MET A 55 -3.13 -7.25 -7.14
C MET A 55 -2.24 -6.60 -6.08
N ASP A 56 -1.37 -5.70 -6.52
CA ASP A 56 -0.31 -5.16 -5.68
C ASP A 56 -0.86 -4.41 -4.45
N LEU A 57 -2.00 -3.72 -4.58
CA LEU A 57 -2.66 -3.08 -3.45
C LEU A 57 -3.10 -4.09 -2.38
N ARG A 58 -3.62 -5.25 -2.78
CA ARG A 58 -3.98 -6.34 -1.85
C ARG A 58 -2.75 -6.91 -1.16
N GLU A 59 -1.65 -7.09 -1.93
CA GLU A 59 -0.38 -7.56 -1.37
C GLU A 59 0.14 -6.60 -0.29
N ILE A 60 0.10 -5.28 -0.54
CA ILE A 60 0.50 -4.26 0.44
C ILE A 60 -0.36 -4.34 1.72
N MET A 61 -1.67 -4.54 1.56
CA MET A 61 -2.58 -4.68 2.72
C MET A 61 -2.30 -5.98 3.51
N LEU A 62 -2.00 -7.08 2.82
CA LEU A 62 -1.62 -8.34 3.45
C LEU A 62 -0.22 -8.29 4.10
N ASN A 63 0.64 -7.37 3.68
CA ASN A 63 1.95 -7.11 4.29
C ASN A 63 1.86 -6.16 5.51
N ALA A 64 0.71 -5.49 5.70
CA ALA A 64 0.49 -4.60 6.84
C ALA A 64 0.26 -5.41 8.12
N VAL A 65 1.31 -5.53 8.92
CA VAL A 65 1.27 -6.26 10.18
C VAL A 65 1.83 -5.42 11.33
N VAL A 66 1.34 -5.67 12.54
CA VAL A 66 2.00 -5.14 13.73
C VAL A 66 3.46 -5.59 13.71
N PRO A 67 4.45 -4.68 13.76
CA PRO A 67 5.86 -5.06 13.67
C PRO A 67 6.21 -6.07 14.76
N PRO A 68 6.66 -7.29 14.39
CA PRO A 68 7.03 -8.29 15.38
C PRO A 68 8.30 -7.87 16.13
N THR A 69 8.37 -8.22 17.41
CA THR A 69 9.61 -8.13 18.19
C THR A 69 10.52 -9.28 17.78
N ILE A 70 11.72 -8.95 17.31
CA ILE A 70 12.74 -9.92 16.90
C ILE A 70 13.87 -9.86 17.90
N ALA A 71 14.17 -10.98 18.55
CA ALA A 71 15.25 -11.05 19.55
C ALA A 71 16.63 -10.87 18.87
N ALA A 72 17.54 -10.24 19.57
CA ALA A 72 18.91 -10.05 19.07
C ALA A 72 19.55 -11.39 18.69
N GLY A 73 20.15 -11.42 17.50
CA GLY A 73 20.79 -12.65 16.95
C GLY A 73 19.82 -13.67 16.36
N THR A 74 18.52 -13.35 16.29
CA THR A 74 17.50 -14.17 15.60
C THR A 74 16.98 -13.48 14.33
N SER A 75 16.21 -14.19 13.55
CA SER A 75 15.55 -13.65 12.34
C SER A 75 14.22 -14.34 12.10
N LEU A 76 13.35 -13.68 11.33
CA LEU A 76 12.09 -14.24 10.89
C LEU A 76 12.07 -14.43 9.37
N PRO A 77 11.65 -15.61 8.88
CA PRO A 77 11.60 -15.88 7.46
C PRO A 77 10.48 -15.06 6.79
N ALA A 78 10.80 -14.49 5.65
CA ALA A 78 9.89 -13.69 4.84
C ALA A 78 10.23 -13.80 3.35
N SER A 79 9.39 -13.24 2.49
CA SER A 79 9.62 -13.12 1.05
C SER A 79 9.26 -11.74 0.54
N VAL A 80 9.94 -11.31 -0.50
CA VAL A 80 9.61 -10.10 -1.25
C VAL A 80 8.38 -10.37 -2.11
N THR A 81 7.40 -9.47 -2.08
CA THR A 81 6.12 -9.62 -2.81
C THR A 81 6.00 -8.69 -4.03
N PHE A 82 7.02 -7.91 -4.30
CA PHE A 82 7.05 -6.95 -5.40
C PHE A 82 8.25 -7.14 -6.31
N GLN A 83 8.02 -7.03 -7.62
CA GLN A 83 9.09 -7.06 -8.62
C GLN A 83 9.89 -5.75 -8.56
N GLY A 84 11.21 -5.86 -8.42
CA GLY A 84 12.09 -4.69 -8.38
C GLY A 84 12.02 -3.88 -7.08
N ALA A 85 11.54 -4.48 -5.97
CA ALA A 85 11.56 -3.84 -4.66
C ALA A 85 12.99 -3.41 -4.28
N ARG A 86 13.14 -2.16 -3.83
CA ARG A 86 14.47 -1.59 -3.57
C ARG A 86 14.99 -2.00 -2.19
N LEU A 87 16.25 -2.44 -2.17
CA LEU A 87 17.04 -2.62 -0.95
C LEU A 87 17.88 -1.38 -0.72
N TYR A 88 17.76 -0.75 0.43
CA TYR A 88 18.46 0.49 0.78
C TYR A 88 19.54 0.24 1.84
N ASN A 89 20.53 1.15 1.93
CA ASN A 89 21.57 1.08 2.96
C ASN A 89 21.11 1.61 4.34
N SER A 90 19.96 2.34 4.40
CA SER A 90 19.33 2.80 5.64
C SER A 90 17.81 2.88 5.47
N PRO A 91 17.01 2.95 6.57
CA PRO A 91 15.55 2.95 6.51
C PRO A 91 14.98 4.31 6.06
N SER A 92 15.32 4.69 4.83
CA SER A 92 14.87 5.94 4.21
C SER A 92 14.76 5.78 2.70
N LYS A 93 13.73 6.36 2.09
CA LYS A 93 13.55 6.36 0.63
C LYS A 93 14.51 7.30 -0.10
N SER A 94 15.14 8.23 0.62
CA SER A 94 16.24 9.07 0.11
C SER A 94 17.62 8.42 0.27
N ALA A 95 17.70 7.25 0.91
CA ALA A 95 18.94 6.52 1.09
C ALA A 95 19.43 5.90 -0.24
N SER A 96 20.70 5.55 -0.28
CA SER A 96 21.31 4.88 -1.44
C SER A 96 20.69 3.50 -1.63
N VAL A 97 20.27 3.21 -2.85
CA VAL A 97 19.76 1.90 -3.25
C VAL A 97 20.97 0.96 -3.46
N LEU A 98 21.01 -0.13 -2.71
CA LEU A 98 22.03 -1.17 -2.88
C LEU A 98 21.76 -2.00 -4.14
N ARG A 99 20.53 -2.46 -4.29
CA ARG A 99 20.03 -3.15 -5.49
C ARG A 99 18.51 -3.30 -5.50
N ALA A 100 17.95 -3.68 -6.65
CA ALA A 100 16.58 -4.12 -6.77
C ALA A 100 16.47 -5.62 -6.47
N ILE A 101 15.38 -6.04 -5.83
CA ILE A 101 15.09 -7.42 -5.44
C ILE A 101 13.84 -7.90 -6.15
N ASN A 102 13.86 -9.11 -6.68
CA ASN A 102 12.73 -9.66 -7.42
C ASN A 102 11.64 -10.21 -6.48
N ASN A 103 10.42 -10.21 -6.99
CA ASN A 103 9.30 -10.91 -6.35
C ASN A 103 9.65 -12.38 -6.11
N GLY A 104 9.22 -12.93 -4.97
CA GLY A 104 9.48 -14.31 -4.57
C GLY A 104 10.85 -14.53 -3.91
N THR A 105 11.73 -13.52 -3.86
CA THR A 105 13.02 -13.66 -3.19
C THR A 105 12.82 -13.88 -1.68
N SER A 106 13.36 -14.98 -1.16
CA SER A 106 13.39 -15.27 0.27
C SER A 106 14.37 -14.35 1.00
N VAL A 107 13.97 -13.83 2.15
CA VAL A 107 14.77 -12.96 3.00
C VAL A 107 14.63 -13.36 4.47
N GLN A 108 15.61 -12.99 5.29
CA GLN A 108 15.52 -13.07 6.74
C GLN A 108 15.32 -11.65 7.30
N VAL A 109 14.23 -11.41 8.00
CA VAL A 109 13.97 -10.14 8.67
C VAL A 109 14.68 -10.15 10.02
N LEU A 110 15.60 -9.20 10.19
CA LEU A 110 16.43 -9.04 11.38
C LEU A 110 15.85 -8.02 12.35
N GLU A 111 15.21 -6.98 11.81
CA GLU A 111 14.56 -5.91 12.59
C GLU A 111 13.29 -5.46 11.85
N ALA A 112 12.26 -5.12 12.61
CA ALA A 112 11.01 -4.57 12.08
C ALA A 112 10.67 -3.27 12.82
N SER A 113 10.35 -2.21 12.10
CA SER A 113 9.99 -0.91 12.65
C SER A 113 8.85 -0.26 11.87
N TYR A 114 8.10 0.59 12.56
CA TYR A 114 7.06 1.42 11.97
C TYR A 114 7.02 2.78 12.66
N ASP A 115 7.10 3.83 11.86
CA ASP A 115 6.93 5.20 12.32
C ASP A 115 5.49 5.64 12.07
N SER A 116 4.72 5.80 13.14
CA SER A 116 3.31 6.20 13.07
C SER A 116 3.12 7.65 12.64
N SER A 117 4.14 8.51 12.78
CA SER A 117 4.07 9.91 12.38
C SER A 117 4.17 10.08 10.86
N THR A 118 5.06 9.33 10.23
CA THR A 118 5.28 9.31 8.78
C THR A 118 4.52 8.20 8.07
N LYS A 119 3.89 7.29 8.82
CA LYS A 119 3.23 6.08 8.30
C LYS A 119 4.17 5.23 7.44
N SER A 120 5.43 5.10 7.88
CA SER A 120 6.48 4.37 7.17
C SER A 120 6.89 3.11 7.92
N GLY A 121 6.84 1.97 7.23
CA GLY A 121 7.31 0.69 7.75
C GLY A 121 8.63 0.26 7.10
N TRP A 122 9.58 -0.21 7.91
CA TRP A 122 10.88 -0.65 7.45
C TRP A 122 11.29 -1.97 8.08
N TYR A 123 11.82 -2.89 7.25
CA TYR A 123 12.44 -4.12 7.71
C TYR A 123 13.92 -4.12 7.32
N LYS A 124 14.78 -4.39 8.31
CA LYS A 124 16.17 -4.74 8.03
C LYS A 124 16.20 -6.20 7.63
N VAL A 125 16.66 -6.48 6.44
CA VAL A 125 16.63 -7.83 5.86
C VAL A 125 18.01 -8.31 5.49
N GLN A 126 18.22 -9.64 5.57
CA GLN A 126 19.40 -10.32 5.06
C GLN A 126 18.99 -11.22 3.90
N LEU A 127 19.72 -11.13 2.80
CA LEU A 127 19.57 -11.98 1.63
C LEU A 127 20.41 -13.26 1.78
N SER A 128 20.17 -14.24 0.92
CA SER A 128 20.90 -15.53 0.93
C SER A 128 22.40 -15.42 0.69
N ASP A 129 22.85 -14.35 0.02
CA ASP A 129 24.28 -14.05 -0.21
C ASP A 129 24.94 -13.28 0.95
N GLY A 130 24.23 -13.09 2.06
CA GLY A 130 24.70 -12.36 3.22
C GLY A 130 24.53 -10.85 3.16
N THR A 131 24.08 -10.28 2.03
CA THR A 131 23.82 -8.83 1.92
C THR A 131 22.75 -8.40 2.91
N VAL A 132 23.02 -7.36 3.70
CA VAL A 132 22.07 -6.75 4.64
C VAL A 132 21.69 -5.36 4.18
N GLY A 133 20.41 -5.02 4.29
CA GLY A 133 19.87 -3.70 3.95
C GLY A 133 18.46 -3.51 4.48
N TYR A 134 17.82 -2.44 4.04
CA TYR A 134 16.47 -2.06 4.49
C TYR A 134 15.48 -2.10 3.33
N MET A 135 14.31 -2.65 3.58
CA MET A 135 13.20 -2.69 2.62
C MET A 135 11.95 -2.08 3.24
N CYS A 136 11.12 -1.44 2.41
CA CYS A 136 9.79 -1.01 2.80
C CYS A 136 8.96 -2.23 3.24
N SER A 137 8.29 -2.13 4.38
CA SER A 137 7.47 -3.22 4.93
C SER A 137 6.33 -3.64 3.99
N GLY A 138 5.78 -2.70 3.21
CA GLY A 138 4.72 -2.96 2.23
C GLY A 138 5.11 -3.94 1.13
N TYR A 139 6.39 -4.24 0.96
CA TYR A 139 6.91 -5.13 -0.09
C TYR A 139 7.45 -6.47 0.45
N VAL A 140 7.23 -6.75 1.72
CA VAL A 140 7.77 -7.96 2.37
C VAL A 140 6.67 -8.65 3.16
N ARG A 141 6.49 -9.94 2.93
CA ARG A 141 5.54 -10.80 3.64
C ARG A 141 6.27 -11.82 4.49
N PHE A 142 5.91 -11.90 5.76
CA PHE A 142 6.38 -12.98 6.63
C PHE A 142 5.87 -14.34 6.15
N ALA A 143 6.66 -15.39 6.33
CA ALA A 143 6.24 -16.75 6.03
C ALA A 143 5.05 -17.16 6.92
N SER A 144 4.22 -18.07 6.44
CA SER A 144 3.04 -18.56 7.16
C SER A 144 3.34 -19.21 8.51
N SER A 145 4.59 -19.61 8.75
CA SER A 145 5.08 -20.12 10.04
C SER A 145 5.29 -19.02 11.09
N VAL A 146 5.31 -17.75 10.67
CA VAL A 146 5.45 -16.61 11.58
C VAL A 146 4.06 -16.13 11.99
N ASN A 147 3.79 -16.13 13.29
CA ASN A 147 2.53 -15.60 13.81
C ASN A 147 2.57 -14.06 13.80
N VAL A 148 1.77 -13.44 12.95
CA VAL A 148 1.64 -11.99 12.84
C VAL A 148 0.18 -11.55 13.00
N THR A 149 -0.02 -10.31 13.41
CA THR A 149 -1.34 -9.67 13.47
C THR A 149 -1.46 -8.69 12.32
N HIS A 150 -2.38 -8.94 11.38
CA HIS A 150 -2.68 -8.02 10.27
C HIS A 150 -3.50 -6.83 10.77
N ASP A 151 -2.97 -5.63 10.54
CA ASP A 151 -3.60 -4.38 10.96
C ASP A 151 -3.21 -3.25 10.00
N LEU A 152 -4.20 -2.66 9.32
CA LEU A 152 -3.97 -1.61 8.34
C LEU A 152 -3.42 -0.30 8.93
N ASN A 153 -3.41 -0.15 10.25
CA ASN A 153 -2.70 0.97 10.90
C ASN A 153 -1.19 0.91 10.70
N TYR A 154 -0.66 -0.25 10.32
CA TYR A 154 0.76 -0.47 10.05
C TYR A 154 1.08 -0.56 8.54
N VAL A 155 0.13 -0.18 7.69
CA VAL A 155 0.40 -0.09 6.24
C VAL A 155 1.45 0.99 5.97
N ASP A 156 2.39 0.71 5.07
CA ASP A 156 3.28 1.76 4.55
C ASP A 156 2.48 2.67 3.60
N ALA A 157 2.27 3.92 4.02
CA ALA A 157 1.41 4.86 3.30
C ALA A 157 1.97 5.22 1.91
N HIS A 158 3.31 5.23 1.76
CA HIS A 158 3.93 5.49 0.46
C HIS A 158 3.67 4.32 -0.52
N ALA A 159 3.88 3.08 -0.07
CA ALA A 159 3.61 1.91 -0.91
C ALA A 159 2.13 1.86 -1.30
N PHE A 160 1.23 2.05 -0.34
CA PHE A 160 -0.21 2.02 -0.57
C PHE A 160 -0.67 3.13 -1.53
N GLY A 161 -0.26 4.37 -1.29
CA GLY A 161 -0.66 5.52 -2.12
C GLY A 161 -0.08 5.45 -3.52
N SER A 162 1.16 4.99 -3.67
CA SER A 162 1.80 4.80 -4.98
C SER A 162 1.05 3.75 -5.82
N GLU A 163 0.66 2.63 -5.21
CA GLU A 163 -0.14 1.59 -5.89
C GLU A 163 -1.55 2.06 -6.21
N MET A 164 -2.21 2.80 -5.30
CA MET A 164 -3.51 3.43 -5.59
C MET A 164 -3.44 4.29 -6.84
N LEU A 165 -2.38 5.10 -6.99
CA LEU A 165 -2.20 6.01 -8.11
C LEU A 165 -2.04 5.29 -9.45
N LEU A 166 -1.68 4.02 -9.51
CA LEU A 166 -1.64 3.25 -10.77
C LEU A 166 -3.03 3.04 -11.38
N TRP A 167 -4.11 3.18 -10.59
CA TRP A 167 -5.50 3.01 -11.04
C TRP A 167 -6.11 4.31 -11.58
N HIS A 168 -5.41 5.00 -12.48
CA HIS A 168 -5.79 6.29 -13.06
C HIS A 168 -6.13 6.22 -14.56
N HIS A 169 -6.16 5.03 -15.15
CA HIS A 169 -6.51 4.82 -16.55
C HIS A 169 -7.95 4.32 -16.72
N ALA A 170 -8.57 4.69 -17.85
CA ALA A 170 -9.77 4.08 -18.36
C ALA A 170 -9.67 4.01 -19.90
N GLY A 171 -10.03 2.85 -20.47
CA GLY A 171 -9.90 2.64 -21.92
C GLY A 171 -8.50 2.91 -22.48
N GLY A 172 -7.45 2.65 -21.70
CA GLY A 172 -6.05 2.88 -22.09
C GLY A 172 -5.56 4.33 -21.95
N ASN A 173 -6.44 5.26 -21.57
CA ASN A 173 -6.08 6.68 -21.41
C ASN A 173 -5.95 7.06 -19.93
N CYS A 174 -5.04 8.01 -19.65
CA CYS A 174 -4.83 8.60 -18.35
C CYS A 174 -5.83 9.74 -18.11
N TYR A 175 -6.49 9.78 -16.92
CA TYR A 175 -7.50 10.79 -16.61
C TYR A 175 -7.19 11.50 -15.28
N ALA A 176 -7.11 12.84 -15.35
CA ALA A 176 -6.88 13.68 -14.17
C ALA A 176 -7.88 13.42 -13.03
N GLY A 177 -9.17 13.28 -13.37
CA GLY A 177 -10.22 13.01 -12.41
C GLY A 177 -10.03 11.69 -11.65
N LEU A 178 -9.48 10.66 -12.30
CA LEU A 178 -9.13 9.39 -11.64
C LEU A 178 -7.91 9.54 -10.73
N VAL A 179 -6.90 10.28 -11.17
CA VAL A 179 -5.72 10.60 -10.34
C VAL A 179 -6.16 11.27 -9.03
N TYR A 180 -6.98 12.31 -9.15
CA TYR A 180 -7.47 13.07 -7.99
C TYR A 180 -8.29 12.20 -7.04
N ARG A 181 -9.09 11.30 -7.59
CA ARG A 181 -9.86 10.35 -6.80
C ARG A 181 -8.93 9.38 -6.04
N ARG A 182 -7.95 8.79 -6.72
CA ARG A 182 -6.98 7.89 -6.08
C ARG A 182 -6.18 8.56 -4.97
N MET A 183 -5.77 9.82 -5.18
CA MET A 183 -5.11 10.60 -4.13
C MET A 183 -6.02 10.87 -2.93
N GLY A 184 -7.30 11.21 -3.19
CA GLY A 184 -8.29 11.38 -2.13
C GLY A 184 -8.53 10.10 -1.32
N GLU A 185 -8.67 8.97 -1.98
CA GLU A 185 -8.85 7.67 -1.34
C GLU A 185 -7.62 7.26 -0.53
N ALA A 186 -6.41 7.42 -1.07
CA ALA A 186 -5.17 7.14 -0.35
C ALA A 186 -4.99 8.04 0.89
N LYS A 187 -5.41 9.31 0.81
CA LYS A 187 -5.40 10.25 1.93
C LYS A 187 -6.39 9.84 3.02
N VAL A 188 -7.62 9.50 2.66
CA VAL A 188 -8.63 9.01 3.61
C VAL A 188 -8.15 7.72 4.28
N PHE A 189 -7.60 6.80 3.50
CA PHE A 189 -7.09 5.52 4.00
C PHE A 189 -5.97 5.71 5.02
N SER A 190 -4.92 6.47 4.64
CA SER A 190 -3.69 6.53 5.45
C SER A 190 -3.81 7.50 6.64
N TYR A 191 -4.60 8.57 6.50
CA TYR A 191 -4.61 9.68 7.47
C TYR A 191 -6.00 9.97 8.04
N GLY A 192 -7.06 9.31 7.58
CA GLY A 192 -8.44 9.63 7.99
C GLY A 192 -8.90 11.03 7.56
N ASP A 193 -8.21 11.63 6.59
CA ASP A 193 -8.47 12.99 6.15
C ASP A 193 -9.51 13.03 5.02
N TYR A 194 -10.75 13.37 5.37
CA TYR A 194 -11.88 13.51 4.46
C TYR A 194 -11.99 14.91 3.81
N ALA A 195 -11.09 15.84 4.13
CA ALA A 195 -11.14 17.16 3.53
C ALA A 195 -10.98 17.08 2.01
N SER A 196 -11.80 17.86 1.29
CA SER A 196 -11.77 17.91 -0.17
C SER A 196 -10.37 18.30 -0.65
N ALA A 197 -9.80 17.47 -1.52
CA ALA A 197 -8.63 17.83 -2.26
C ALA A 197 -9.04 18.77 -3.41
N THR A 198 -8.62 20.01 -3.38
CA THR A 198 -8.72 20.91 -4.54
C THR A 198 -7.54 20.65 -5.49
N PRO A 199 -7.70 20.87 -6.80
CA PRO A 199 -6.61 20.64 -7.76
C PRO A 199 -5.26 21.28 -7.37
N GLY A 200 -5.23 22.45 -6.76
CA GLY A 200 -4.01 23.11 -6.28
C GLY A 200 -3.32 22.44 -5.06
N ASN A 201 -3.97 21.46 -4.43
CA ASN A 201 -3.42 20.78 -3.25
C ASN A 201 -2.67 19.47 -3.56
N TYR A 202 -2.57 19.06 -4.82
CA TYR A 202 -2.01 17.75 -5.15
C TYR A 202 -0.49 17.68 -5.00
N GLU A 203 0.22 18.77 -5.30
CA GLU A 203 1.66 18.86 -4.99
C GLU A 203 1.91 18.78 -3.49
N TYR A 204 1.11 19.51 -2.71
CA TYR A 204 1.18 19.43 -1.26
C TYR A 204 0.94 18.00 -0.77
N GLN A 205 -0.08 17.33 -1.29
CA GLN A 205 -0.38 15.94 -0.93
C GLN A 205 0.77 15.00 -1.33
N ARG A 206 1.32 15.14 -2.53
CA ARG A 206 2.48 14.35 -2.96
C ARG A 206 3.66 14.55 -2.02
N ASN A 207 4.00 15.79 -1.71
CA ASN A 207 5.13 16.12 -0.86
C ASN A 207 4.89 15.71 0.60
N THR A 208 3.65 15.83 1.08
CA THR A 208 3.27 15.44 2.45
C THR A 208 3.20 13.91 2.60
N TYR A 209 2.67 13.21 1.61
CA TYR A 209 2.42 11.76 1.69
C TYR A 209 3.46 10.93 0.93
N GLY A 210 4.33 11.56 0.13
CA GLY A 210 5.48 10.94 -0.50
C GLY A 210 5.17 9.94 -1.61
N TYR A 211 4.01 10.05 -2.27
CA TYR A 211 3.60 9.10 -3.31
C TYR A 211 4.49 9.18 -4.55
N ASP A 212 4.81 8.03 -5.14
CA ASP A 212 5.39 7.96 -6.48
C ASP A 212 4.33 8.34 -7.52
N ILE A 213 4.68 9.31 -8.38
CA ILE A 213 3.76 9.82 -9.41
C ILE A 213 4.08 9.15 -10.75
N PRO A 214 3.13 8.42 -11.36
CA PRO A 214 3.30 7.81 -12.66
C PRO A 214 3.66 8.83 -13.76
N ASP A 215 4.46 8.41 -14.75
CA ASP A 215 4.99 9.29 -15.80
C ASP A 215 3.90 9.97 -16.64
N CYS A 216 2.77 9.29 -16.89
CA CYS A 216 1.67 9.91 -17.64
C CYS A 216 1.05 11.09 -16.89
N ILE A 217 1.06 11.07 -15.55
CA ILE A 217 0.55 12.17 -14.72
C ILE A 217 1.52 13.35 -14.81
N ARG A 218 2.83 13.09 -14.69
CA ARG A 218 3.88 14.11 -14.85
C ARG A 218 3.87 14.72 -16.26
N GLY A 219 3.77 13.88 -17.28
CA GLY A 219 3.77 14.31 -18.68
C GLY A 219 2.60 15.23 -19.03
N ASN A 220 1.47 15.12 -18.35
CA ASN A 220 0.30 15.98 -18.52
C ASN A 220 0.32 17.24 -17.62
N GLY A 221 1.31 17.39 -16.75
CA GLY A 221 1.44 18.56 -15.88
C GLY A 221 0.35 18.69 -14.81
N TRP A 222 -0.39 17.62 -14.51
CA TRP A 222 -1.46 17.63 -13.51
C TRP A 222 -0.94 17.66 -12.07
N ILE A 223 0.25 17.11 -11.86
CA ILE A 223 1.01 17.19 -10.61
C ILE A 223 2.45 17.46 -11.00
N LYS A 224 3.05 18.53 -10.49
CA LYS A 224 4.44 18.93 -10.77
C LYS A 224 5.42 18.24 -9.83
#